data_e4da6ceb24d27f94a7734ba0774dfcf1
#
_entry.id   e4da6ceb24d27f94a7734ba0774dfcf1
#
_cell.length_a   1.000
_cell.length_b   1.000
_cell.length_c   1.000
_cell.angle_alpha   90.00
_cell.angle_beta   90.00
_cell.angle_gamma   90.00
#
_symmetry.space_group_name_H-M   'P 1'
#
loop_
_entity.id
_entity.type
_entity.pdbx_description
1 polymer ?
#
loop_
_entity_poly.entity_id
_entity_poly.type
_entity_poly.pdbx_seq_one_letter_code
_entity_poly.pdbx_strand_id
1 'polypeptide(L)'
;RADGVFKVFGRRGPEAVKRLRAGASRNDVKPLGTAAVIDASFDVRRGEIFVVMGLSGSGKSTLIRMLNGLWRPTAGTIHLGDDELGSVSPARLRQIRRDRVSMVFQHFALLPHRTVLENAAYPLEIKGIAPAQRRERAAESLRLVGLEGWENSLPGNLSGGMRQRVGLARALAADTDILLMDEAFSALDPLIRREM
;
A
#
# COMPACT_ATOMS: atom_id res chain seq x y z
N ARG A 1 3.32 -1.87 -14.07
CA ARG A 1 4.52 -2.55 -14.54
C ARG A 1 5.73 -2.15 -13.70
N ALA A 2 6.56 -3.11 -13.36
CA ALA A 2 7.87 -2.91 -12.72
C ALA A 2 8.95 -3.54 -13.61
N ASP A 3 10.05 -2.82 -13.84
CA ASP A 3 11.14 -3.27 -14.70
C ASP A 3 12.48 -3.13 -13.98
N GLY A 4 13.17 -4.27 -13.75
CA GLY A 4 14.49 -4.33 -13.16
C GLY A 4 14.62 -3.53 -11.86
N VAL A 5 13.61 -3.64 -10.96
CA VAL A 5 13.50 -2.81 -9.76
C VAL A 5 14.43 -3.31 -8.67
N PHE A 6 15.28 -2.42 -8.19
CA PHE A 6 16.14 -2.63 -7.02
C PHE A 6 15.81 -1.64 -5.92
N LYS A 7 15.86 -2.09 -4.66
CA LYS A 7 15.86 -1.22 -3.49
C LYS A 7 16.94 -1.62 -2.52
N VAL A 8 17.88 -0.72 -2.34
CA VAL A 8 18.94 -0.83 -1.33
C VAL A 8 18.86 0.35 -0.38
N PHE A 9 18.68 0.08 0.90
CA PHE A 9 18.73 1.09 1.94
C PHE A 9 20.18 1.28 2.38
N GLY A 10 20.68 2.50 2.35
CA GLY A 10 22.05 2.85 2.70
C GLY A 10 22.62 3.92 1.78
N ARG A 11 23.77 4.47 2.18
CA ARG A 11 24.39 5.61 1.45
C ARG A 11 25.01 5.20 0.10
N ARG A 12 25.40 3.93 -0.05
CA ARG A 12 26.07 3.39 -1.25
C ARG A 12 25.14 2.49 -2.08
N GLY A 13 23.83 2.78 -2.09
CA GLY A 13 22.83 2.00 -2.81
C GLY A 13 23.16 1.78 -4.29
N PRO A 14 23.51 2.80 -5.09
CA PRO A 14 23.87 2.63 -6.51
C PRO A 14 25.05 1.69 -6.75
N GLU A 15 26.07 1.73 -5.89
CA GLU A 15 27.21 0.81 -5.96
C GLU A 15 26.80 -0.63 -5.64
N ALA A 16 25.97 -0.82 -4.61
CA ALA A 16 25.42 -2.13 -4.28
C ALA A 16 24.63 -2.71 -5.45
N VAL A 17 23.79 -1.91 -6.13
CA VAL A 17 23.07 -2.33 -7.34
C VAL A 17 24.03 -2.77 -8.43
N LYS A 18 25.12 -2.00 -8.68
CA LYS A 18 26.12 -2.36 -9.68
C LYS A 18 26.75 -3.74 -9.40
N ARG A 19 27.07 -4.02 -8.13
CA ARG A 19 27.62 -5.33 -7.72
C ARG A 19 26.57 -6.46 -7.84
N LEU A 20 25.33 -6.21 -7.42
CA LEU A 20 24.24 -7.17 -7.57
C LEU A 20 24.00 -7.55 -9.03
N ARG A 21 24.01 -6.58 -9.95
CA ARG A 21 23.92 -6.82 -11.40
C ARG A 21 25.10 -7.60 -11.95
N ALA A 22 26.28 -7.50 -11.33
CA ALA A 22 27.47 -8.28 -11.67
C ALA A 22 27.51 -9.67 -11.01
N GLY A 23 26.40 -10.12 -10.37
CA GLY A 23 26.29 -11.43 -9.79
C GLY A 23 26.65 -11.55 -8.30
N ALA A 24 26.95 -10.43 -7.61
CA ALA A 24 27.17 -10.45 -6.17
C ALA A 24 25.89 -10.85 -5.41
N SER A 25 26.04 -11.58 -4.32
CA SER A 25 24.95 -11.98 -3.45
C SER A 25 24.46 -10.81 -2.57
N ARG A 26 23.27 -10.96 -1.98
CA ARG A 26 22.73 -10.03 -0.96
C ARG A 26 23.71 -9.83 0.20
N ASN A 27 24.45 -10.88 0.59
CA ASN A 27 25.42 -10.81 1.69
C ASN A 27 26.66 -10.00 1.32
N ASP A 28 27.13 -10.08 0.08
CA ASP A 28 28.34 -9.38 -0.38
C ASP A 28 28.15 -7.87 -0.42
N VAL A 29 26.90 -7.40 -0.55
CA VAL A 29 26.58 -5.97 -0.58
C VAL A 29 26.18 -5.38 0.76
N LYS A 30 26.08 -6.18 1.84
CA LYS A 30 25.78 -5.69 3.20
C LYS A 30 26.64 -4.49 3.66
N PRO A 31 27.95 -4.43 3.39
CA PRO A 31 28.77 -3.27 3.77
C PRO A 31 28.38 -1.97 3.04
N LEU A 32 27.62 -2.08 1.93
CA LEU A 32 27.17 -0.95 1.12
C LEU A 32 25.74 -0.52 1.49
N GLY A 33 24.96 -1.44 2.05
CA GLY A 33 23.57 -1.22 2.45
C GLY A 33 22.73 -2.49 2.47
N THR A 34 21.49 -2.36 2.92
CA THR A 34 20.53 -3.48 2.99
C THR A 34 19.77 -3.60 1.68
N ALA A 35 20.05 -4.63 0.90
CA ALA A 35 19.32 -4.92 -0.32
C ALA A 35 17.97 -5.56 0.03
N ALA A 36 16.90 -4.80 -0.08
CA ALA A 36 15.53 -5.24 0.24
C ALA A 36 14.83 -5.85 -0.97
N VAL A 37 14.98 -5.27 -2.16
CA VAL A 37 14.44 -5.78 -3.42
C VAL A 37 15.58 -5.88 -4.42
N ILE A 38 15.68 -6.99 -5.14
CA ILE A 38 16.75 -7.28 -6.10
C ILE A 38 16.08 -7.75 -7.40
N ASP A 39 16.23 -6.96 -8.46
CA ASP A 39 15.85 -7.28 -9.85
C ASP A 39 14.40 -7.77 -10.00
N ALA A 40 13.45 -7.05 -9.37
CA ALA A 40 12.04 -7.41 -9.50
C ALA A 40 11.46 -6.84 -10.80
N SER A 41 10.94 -7.74 -11.65
CA SER A 41 10.26 -7.37 -12.89
C SER A 41 8.95 -8.13 -13.01
N PHE A 42 7.85 -7.42 -13.25
CA PHE A 42 6.52 -7.99 -13.49
C PHE A 42 5.59 -6.97 -14.12
N ASP A 43 4.53 -7.46 -14.71
CA ASP A 43 3.43 -6.68 -15.26
C ASP A 43 2.11 -7.17 -14.66
N VAL A 44 1.19 -6.24 -14.38
CA VAL A 44 -0.14 -6.56 -13.84
C VAL A 44 -1.17 -5.89 -14.73
N ARG A 45 -2.08 -6.67 -15.25
CA ARG A 45 -3.12 -6.21 -16.17
C ARG A 45 -4.33 -5.67 -15.39
N ARG A 46 -5.14 -4.91 -16.08
CA ARG A 46 -6.41 -4.43 -15.51
C ARG A 46 -7.32 -5.63 -15.15
N GLY A 47 -7.89 -5.60 -13.95
CA GLY A 47 -8.73 -6.68 -13.43
C GLY A 47 -7.97 -7.90 -12.91
N GLU A 48 -6.64 -7.87 -12.93
CA GLU A 48 -5.80 -8.97 -12.44
C GLU A 48 -5.54 -8.84 -10.93
N ILE A 49 -5.59 -9.96 -10.22
CA ILE A 49 -5.11 -10.09 -8.85
C ILE A 49 -3.70 -10.67 -8.89
N PHE A 50 -2.72 -9.86 -8.51
CA PHE A 50 -1.32 -10.27 -8.45
C PHE A 50 -0.86 -10.46 -7.01
N VAL A 51 -0.38 -11.66 -6.67
CA VAL A 51 0.02 -12.02 -5.31
C VAL A 51 1.53 -12.11 -5.19
N VAL A 52 2.11 -11.33 -4.27
CA VAL A 52 3.54 -11.37 -3.93
C VAL A 52 3.73 -12.23 -2.68
N MET A 53 4.32 -13.40 -2.84
CA MET A 53 4.60 -14.33 -1.75
C MET A 53 6.09 -14.38 -1.41
N GLY A 54 6.40 -14.72 -0.16
CA GLY A 54 7.75 -14.87 0.34
C GLY A 54 7.82 -14.81 1.87
N LEU A 55 8.95 -15.23 2.43
CA LEU A 55 9.18 -15.22 3.88
C LEU A 55 9.16 -13.80 4.48
N SER A 56 9.01 -13.72 5.81
CA SER A 56 9.18 -12.44 6.51
C SER A 56 10.57 -11.85 6.20
N GLY A 57 10.65 -10.54 5.99
CA GLY A 57 11.89 -9.86 5.63
C GLY A 57 12.34 -10.04 4.17
N SER A 58 11.58 -10.73 3.30
CA SER A 58 11.95 -10.89 1.88
C SER A 58 11.83 -9.62 1.03
N GLY A 59 11.24 -8.55 1.56
CA GLY A 59 11.11 -7.27 0.87
C GLY A 59 9.71 -6.97 0.29
N LYS A 60 8.69 -7.79 0.56
CA LYS A 60 7.31 -7.62 0.06
C LYS A 60 6.75 -6.21 0.36
N SER A 61 6.75 -5.82 1.62
CA SER A 61 6.27 -4.48 2.03
C SER A 61 7.08 -3.35 1.41
N THR A 62 8.39 -3.57 1.19
CA THR A 62 9.25 -2.61 0.49
C THR A 62 8.80 -2.46 -0.97
N LEU A 63 8.54 -3.57 -1.65
CA LEU A 63 8.07 -3.57 -3.03
C LEU A 63 6.73 -2.84 -3.14
N ILE A 64 5.74 -3.20 -2.31
CA ILE A 64 4.42 -2.56 -2.29
C ILE A 64 4.52 -1.04 -2.06
N ARG A 65 5.40 -0.60 -1.13
CA ARG A 65 5.61 0.84 -0.87
C ARG A 65 6.34 1.56 -2.01
N MET A 66 7.06 0.86 -2.86
CA MET A 66 7.57 1.45 -4.10
C MET A 66 6.48 1.57 -5.16
N LEU A 67 5.54 0.59 -5.24
CA LEU A 67 4.43 0.63 -6.19
C LEU A 67 3.45 1.80 -5.94
N ASN A 68 3.34 2.31 -4.71
CA ASN A 68 2.55 3.51 -4.42
C ASN A 68 3.40 4.80 -4.40
N GLY A 69 4.68 4.71 -4.76
CA GLY A 69 5.60 5.84 -4.79
C GLY A 69 5.98 6.42 -3.43
N LEU A 70 5.73 5.71 -2.30
CA LEU A 70 6.22 6.12 -0.98
C LEU A 70 7.73 6.01 -0.90
N TRP A 71 8.30 4.99 -1.53
CA TRP A 71 9.73 4.84 -1.67
C TRP A 71 10.15 4.83 -3.13
N ARG A 72 11.19 5.56 -3.45
CA ARG A 72 11.80 5.49 -4.78
C ARG A 72 12.66 4.24 -4.90
N PRO A 73 12.65 3.52 -6.01
CA PRO A 73 13.62 2.47 -6.30
C PRO A 73 15.03 3.06 -6.32
N THR A 74 16.04 2.24 -6.01
CA THR A 74 17.46 2.60 -6.16
C THR A 74 17.88 2.48 -7.63
N ALA A 75 17.27 1.54 -8.36
CA ALA A 75 17.39 1.38 -9.81
C ALA A 75 16.15 0.66 -10.35
N GLY A 76 15.97 0.70 -11.67
CA GLY A 76 14.79 0.21 -12.36
C GLY A 76 13.65 1.22 -12.35
N THR A 77 12.53 0.89 -12.98
CA THR A 77 11.40 1.79 -13.18
C THR A 77 10.08 1.14 -12.74
N ILE A 78 9.14 1.97 -12.31
CA ILE A 78 7.78 1.56 -11.94
C ILE A 78 6.81 2.46 -12.68
N HIS A 79 5.91 1.85 -13.43
CA HIS A 79 4.88 2.53 -14.20
C HIS A 79 3.48 2.20 -13.70
N LEU A 80 2.64 3.21 -13.57
CA LEU A 80 1.19 3.09 -13.36
C LEU A 80 0.46 3.68 -14.58
N GLY A 81 0.13 2.82 -15.54
CA GLY A 81 -0.24 3.24 -16.89
C GLY A 81 0.94 3.96 -17.54
N ASP A 82 0.73 5.18 -18.04
CA ASP A 82 1.74 5.98 -18.73
C ASP A 82 2.67 6.76 -17.77
N ASP A 83 2.33 6.81 -16.46
CA ASP A 83 3.11 7.55 -15.48
C ASP A 83 4.27 6.70 -14.92
N GLU A 84 5.52 7.12 -15.14
CA GLU A 84 6.69 6.57 -14.45
C GLU A 84 6.88 7.26 -13.10
N LEU A 85 6.68 6.50 -12.00
CA LEU A 85 6.67 7.06 -10.63
C LEU A 85 7.98 7.72 -10.19
N GLY A 86 9.10 7.32 -10.79
CA GLY A 86 10.43 7.87 -10.50
C GLY A 86 10.67 9.26 -11.09
N SER A 87 10.03 9.56 -12.23
CA SER A 87 10.26 10.76 -13.05
C SER A 87 9.17 11.82 -12.91
N VAL A 88 7.95 11.45 -12.47
CA VAL A 88 6.85 12.42 -12.32
C VAL A 88 7.14 13.47 -11.24
N SER A 89 6.55 14.66 -11.41
CA SER A 89 6.64 15.71 -10.41
C SER A 89 5.99 15.31 -9.07
N PRO A 90 6.42 15.91 -7.93
CA PRO A 90 5.79 15.64 -6.64
C PRO A 90 4.28 15.94 -6.62
N ALA A 91 3.82 16.91 -7.39
CA ALA A 91 2.40 17.23 -7.53
C ALA A 91 1.65 16.11 -8.27
N ARG A 92 2.20 15.62 -9.39
CA ARG A 92 1.65 14.49 -10.14
C ARG A 92 1.61 13.22 -9.30
N LEU A 93 2.68 12.93 -8.55
CA LEU A 93 2.72 11.76 -7.66
C LEU A 93 1.65 11.81 -6.57
N ARG A 94 1.39 13.01 -5.97
CA ARG A 94 0.29 13.18 -5.02
C ARG A 94 -1.07 12.95 -5.68
N GLN A 95 -1.27 13.44 -6.90
CA GLN A 95 -2.49 13.22 -7.67
C GLN A 95 -2.70 11.73 -7.97
N ILE A 96 -1.68 11.01 -8.44
CA ILE A 96 -1.74 9.56 -8.70
C ILE A 96 -2.16 8.82 -7.44
N ARG A 97 -1.53 9.09 -6.29
CA ARG A 97 -1.88 8.46 -5.01
C ARG A 97 -3.29 8.80 -4.52
N ARG A 98 -3.77 10.01 -4.77
CA ARG A 98 -5.13 10.41 -4.40
C ARG A 98 -6.19 9.75 -5.26
N ASP A 99 -5.96 9.68 -6.56
CA ASP A 99 -7.01 9.39 -7.54
C ASP A 99 -6.96 7.94 -8.05
N ARG A 100 -5.78 7.30 -8.06
CA ARG A 100 -5.59 6.01 -8.73
C ARG A 100 -5.15 4.86 -7.84
N VAL A 101 -4.64 5.14 -6.63
CA VAL A 101 -4.05 4.09 -5.79
C VAL A 101 -4.59 4.15 -4.37
N SER A 102 -5.19 3.07 -3.90
CA SER A 102 -5.49 2.84 -2.48
C SER A 102 -4.51 1.85 -1.88
N MET A 103 -4.28 1.95 -0.58
CA MET A 103 -3.40 1.02 0.13
C MET A 103 -3.96 0.64 1.51
N VAL A 104 -3.98 -0.66 1.77
CA VAL A 104 -4.20 -1.22 3.11
C VAL A 104 -2.84 -1.51 3.73
N PHE A 105 -2.56 -0.91 4.88
CA PHE A 105 -1.28 -1.02 5.58
C PHE A 105 -1.31 -2.12 6.63
N GLN A 106 -0.21 -2.80 6.83
CA GLN A 106 -0.02 -3.83 7.86
C GLN A 106 -0.36 -3.34 9.28
N HIS A 107 -0.05 -2.09 9.62
CA HIS A 107 -0.33 -1.46 10.92
C HIS A 107 -1.52 -0.50 10.87
N PHE A 108 -2.51 -0.79 10.04
CA PHE A 108 -3.80 -0.09 9.90
C PHE A 108 -3.71 1.39 9.50
N ALA A 109 -2.74 2.15 9.98
CA ALA A 109 -2.54 3.58 9.73
C ALA A 109 -3.83 4.41 9.93
N LEU A 110 -4.61 4.09 10.96
CA LEU A 110 -5.82 4.84 11.31
C LEU A 110 -5.48 6.13 12.06
N LEU A 111 -6.28 7.14 11.86
CA LEU A 111 -6.21 8.41 12.56
C LEU A 111 -6.87 8.25 13.94
N PRO A 112 -6.12 8.28 15.06
CA PRO A 112 -6.65 7.88 16.37
C PRO A 112 -7.67 8.86 16.95
N HIS A 113 -7.64 10.10 16.50
CA HIS A 113 -8.54 11.19 16.91
C HIS A 113 -9.80 11.31 16.04
N ARG A 114 -9.96 10.46 15.03
CA ARG A 114 -11.12 10.39 14.14
C ARG A 114 -11.92 9.12 14.40
N THR A 115 -13.23 9.21 14.26
CA THR A 115 -14.12 8.05 14.35
C THR A 115 -13.86 7.03 13.24
N VAL A 116 -14.45 5.86 13.34
CA VAL A 116 -14.42 4.82 12.32
C VAL A 116 -14.95 5.35 10.98
N LEU A 117 -16.11 6.04 11.01
CA LEU A 117 -16.70 6.65 9.82
C LEU A 117 -15.77 7.70 9.20
N GLU A 118 -15.19 8.57 10.01
CA GLU A 118 -14.27 9.61 9.55
C GLU A 118 -12.97 9.03 8.99
N ASN A 119 -12.48 7.93 9.54
CA ASN A 119 -11.35 7.19 8.98
C ASN A 119 -11.68 6.61 7.60
N ALA A 120 -12.84 5.97 7.44
CA ALA A 120 -13.29 5.44 6.16
C ALA A 120 -13.54 6.56 5.13
N ALA A 121 -14.08 7.71 5.57
CA ALA A 121 -14.37 8.86 4.73
C ALA A 121 -13.12 9.69 4.33
N TYR A 122 -11.99 9.49 5.00
CA TYR A 122 -10.81 10.35 4.86
C TYR A 122 -10.29 10.50 3.42
N PRO A 123 -10.15 9.44 2.60
CA PRO A 123 -9.71 9.60 1.20
C PRO A 123 -10.69 10.42 0.37
N LEU A 124 -12.00 10.34 0.65
CA LEU A 124 -13.03 11.13 -0.02
C LEU A 124 -12.95 12.61 0.37
N GLU A 125 -12.55 12.90 1.61
CA GLU A 125 -12.25 14.25 2.09
C GLU A 125 -11.09 14.87 1.32
N ILE A 126 -10.01 14.12 1.12
CA ILE A 126 -8.84 14.55 0.33
C ILE A 126 -9.21 14.78 -1.15
N LYS A 127 -10.17 14.01 -1.68
CA LYS A 127 -10.71 14.19 -3.03
C LYS A 127 -11.67 15.39 -3.15
N GLY A 128 -12.02 16.06 -2.04
CA GLY A 128 -12.95 17.20 -2.05
C GLY A 128 -14.41 16.82 -2.20
N ILE A 129 -14.79 15.57 -1.96
CA ILE A 129 -16.19 15.10 -2.03
C ILE A 129 -17.02 15.78 -0.93
N ALA A 130 -18.26 16.16 -1.27
CA ALA A 130 -19.18 16.82 -0.35
C ALA A 130 -19.45 16.01 0.94
N PRO A 131 -19.59 16.64 2.12
CA PRO A 131 -19.70 15.93 3.40
C PRO A 131 -20.79 14.86 3.48
N ALA A 132 -21.97 15.12 2.93
CA ALA A 132 -23.07 14.14 2.92
C ALA A 132 -22.71 12.89 2.10
N GLN A 133 -22.23 13.08 0.86
CA GLN A 133 -21.88 12.00 -0.05
C GLN A 133 -20.70 11.17 0.47
N ARG A 134 -19.67 11.80 1.07
CA ARG A 134 -18.55 11.03 1.63
C ARG A 134 -18.96 10.19 2.84
N ARG A 135 -19.90 10.69 3.68
CA ARG A 135 -20.45 9.91 4.80
C ARG A 135 -21.22 8.68 4.33
N GLU A 136 -22.06 8.85 3.33
CA GLU A 136 -22.85 7.76 2.74
C GLU A 136 -21.93 6.67 2.17
N ARG A 137 -20.97 7.03 1.31
CA ARG A 137 -20.01 6.07 0.73
C ARG A 137 -19.13 5.40 1.77
N ALA A 138 -18.71 6.12 2.80
CA ALA A 138 -17.94 5.56 3.91
C ALA A 138 -18.76 4.56 4.73
N ALA A 139 -20.02 4.88 5.04
CA ALA A 139 -20.93 3.98 5.75
C ALA A 139 -21.20 2.69 4.96
N GLU A 140 -21.41 2.81 3.65
CA GLU A 140 -21.54 1.65 2.76
C GLU A 140 -20.29 0.76 2.79
N SER A 141 -19.10 1.36 2.69
CA SER A 141 -17.84 0.62 2.77
C SER A 141 -17.64 -0.07 4.13
N LEU A 142 -18.08 0.54 5.23
CA LEU A 142 -18.06 -0.06 6.56
C LEU A 142 -19.02 -1.25 6.66
N ARG A 143 -20.22 -1.15 6.07
CA ARG A 143 -21.17 -2.26 6.00
C ARG A 143 -20.61 -3.45 5.24
N LEU A 144 -19.93 -3.22 4.10
CA LEU A 144 -19.28 -4.28 3.31
C LEU A 144 -18.23 -5.07 4.11
N VAL A 145 -17.60 -4.45 5.10
CA VAL A 145 -16.60 -5.12 5.95
C VAL A 145 -17.16 -5.54 7.32
N GLY A 146 -18.50 -5.52 7.51
CA GLY A 146 -19.19 -5.96 8.74
C GLY A 146 -18.87 -5.08 9.95
N LEU A 147 -18.81 -3.76 9.77
CA LEU A 147 -18.60 -2.77 10.84
C LEU A 147 -19.80 -1.80 11.00
N GLU A 148 -20.99 -2.21 10.57
CA GLU A 148 -22.22 -1.49 10.84
C GLU A 148 -22.45 -1.36 12.36
N GLY A 149 -22.83 -0.16 12.81
CA GLY A 149 -23.02 0.17 14.24
C GLY A 149 -21.75 0.65 14.95
N TRP A 150 -20.60 0.63 14.29
CA TRP A 150 -19.31 1.09 14.87
C TRP A 150 -18.86 2.46 14.37
N GLU A 151 -19.69 3.14 13.58
CA GLU A 151 -19.36 4.38 12.85
C GLU A 151 -18.82 5.48 13.75
N ASN A 152 -19.39 5.62 14.95
CA ASN A 152 -19.05 6.67 15.91
C ASN A 152 -17.94 6.28 16.91
N SER A 153 -17.46 5.04 16.85
CA SER A 153 -16.39 4.56 17.74
C SER A 153 -15.03 5.13 17.33
N LEU A 154 -14.12 5.26 18.30
CA LEU A 154 -12.73 5.60 18.05
C LEU A 154 -11.89 4.33 17.79
N PRO A 155 -10.80 4.40 17.02
CA PRO A 155 -9.92 3.25 16.76
C PRO A 155 -9.40 2.54 18.01
N GLY A 156 -9.21 3.29 19.11
CA GLY A 156 -8.77 2.73 20.40
C GLY A 156 -9.75 1.73 21.02
N ASN A 157 -11.03 1.82 20.68
CA ASN A 157 -12.09 0.95 21.21
C ASN A 157 -12.28 -0.33 20.38
N LEU A 158 -11.50 -0.51 19.31
CA LEU A 158 -11.64 -1.62 18.38
C LEU A 158 -10.61 -2.73 18.63
N SER A 159 -10.98 -3.96 18.32
CA SER A 159 -10.02 -5.07 18.22
C SER A 159 -9.03 -4.87 17.05
N GLY A 160 -7.94 -5.63 17.02
CA GLY A 160 -6.98 -5.60 15.91
C GLY A 160 -7.63 -5.90 14.55
N GLY A 161 -8.47 -6.93 14.49
CA GLY A 161 -9.20 -7.30 13.28
C GLY A 161 -10.21 -6.24 12.85
N MET A 162 -10.89 -5.58 13.80
CA MET A 162 -11.79 -4.47 13.47
C MET A 162 -11.03 -3.27 12.90
N ARG A 163 -9.89 -2.90 13.50
CA ARG A 163 -9.02 -1.83 12.96
C ARG A 163 -8.56 -2.15 11.54
N GLN A 164 -8.24 -3.41 11.26
CA GLN A 164 -7.88 -3.85 9.92
C GLN A 164 -9.03 -3.68 8.93
N ARG A 165 -10.24 -4.08 9.32
CA ARG A 165 -11.45 -3.89 8.50
C ARG A 165 -11.78 -2.42 8.26
N VAL A 166 -11.55 -1.52 9.22
CA VAL A 166 -11.64 -0.06 8.98
C VAL A 166 -10.63 0.39 7.92
N GLY A 167 -9.40 -0.12 7.97
CA GLY A 167 -8.38 0.17 6.95
C GLY A 167 -8.79 -0.30 5.56
N LEU A 168 -9.44 -1.47 5.47
CA LEU A 168 -9.97 -1.98 4.22
C LEU A 168 -11.17 -1.13 3.73
N ALA A 169 -12.14 -0.81 4.60
CA ALA A 169 -13.26 0.07 4.27
C ALA A 169 -12.79 1.43 3.74
N ARG A 170 -11.76 2.02 4.35
CA ARG A 170 -11.13 3.26 3.88
C ARG A 170 -10.58 3.12 2.46
N ALA A 171 -9.92 2.00 2.15
CA ALA A 171 -9.38 1.76 0.83
C ALA A 171 -10.48 1.53 -0.22
N LEU A 172 -11.55 0.81 0.14
CA LEU A 172 -12.72 0.58 -0.72
C LEU A 172 -13.49 1.89 -0.98
N ALA A 173 -13.73 2.70 0.06
CA ALA A 173 -14.42 3.98 -0.08
C ALA A 173 -13.72 4.92 -1.08
N ALA A 174 -12.40 4.85 -1.20
CA ALA A 174 -11.63 5.66 -2.13
C ALA A 174 -11.94 5.38 -3.59
N ASP A 175 -12.42 4.19 -3.93
CA ASP A 175 -12.82 3.77 -5.29
C ASP A 175 -11.74 4.13 -6.32
N THR A 176 -10.61 3.42 -6.24
CA THR A 176 -9.43 3.65 -7.06
C THR A 176 -9.14 2.46 -7.97
N ASP A 177 -8.46 2.70 -9.08
CA ASP A 177 -8.11 1.67 -10.08
C ASP A 177 -7.21 0.56 -9.51
N ILE A 178 -6.38 0.89 -8.50
CA ILE A 178 -5.36 0.00 -7.96
C ILE A 178 -5.51 -0.07 -6.44
N LEU A 179 -5.67 -1.29 -5.93
CA LEU A 179 -5.67 -1.59 -4.51
C LEU A 179 -4.39 -2.36 -4.14
N LEU A 180 -3.55 -1.76 -3.32
CA LEU A 180 -2.35 -2.39 -2.77
C LEU A 180 -2.64 -2.90 -1.36
N MET A 181 -2.27 -4.15 -1.06
CA MET A 181 -2.47 -4.76 0.25
C MET A 181 -1.13 -5.23 0.83
N ASP A 182 -0.71 -4.67 1.97
CA ASP A 182 0.50 -5.07 2.69
C ASP A 182 0.09 -5.87 3.93
N GLU A 183 0.07 -7.21 3.81
CA GLU A 183 -0.36 -8.15 4.85
C GLU A 183 -1.74 -7.82 5.45
N ALA A 184 -2.67 -7.40 4.60
CA ALA A 184 -3.97 -6.84 4.97
C ALA A 184 -4.90 -7.79 5.75
N PHE A 185 -4.62 -9.08 5.76
CA PHE A 185 -5.41 -10.10 6.46
C PHE A 185 -4.67 -10.79 7.60
N SER A 186 -3.46 -10.32 7.96
CA SER A 186 -2.60 -10.97 8.96
C SER A 186 -3.19 -10.96 10.37
N ALA A 187 -3.96 -9.94 10.74
CA ALA A 187 -4.59 -9.79 12.05
C ALA A 187 -6.04 -10.32 12.11
N LEU A 188 -6.56 -10.90 11.02
CA LEU A 188 -7.89 -11.47 11.00
C LEU A 188 -7.88 -12.94 11.46
N ASP A 189 -8.94 -13.31 12.18
CA ASP A 189 -9.24 -14.70 12.50
C ASP A 189 -9.37 -15.54 11.21
N PRO A 190 -8.94 -16.81 11.20
CA PRO A 190 -9.03 -17.68 10.03
C PRO A 190 -10.45 -17.84 9.47
N LEU A 191 -11.49 -17.79 10.31
CA LEU A 191 -12.88 -17.85 9.86
C LEU A 191 -13.28 -16.57 9.12
N ILE A 192 -13.02 -15.41 9.72
CA ILE A 192 -13.32 -14.10 9.11
C ILE A 192 -12.52 -13.92 7.80
N ARG A 193 -11.29 -14.46 7.74
CA ARG A 193 -10.47 -14.39 6.52
C ARG A 193 -11.07 -15.12 5.32
N ARG A 194 -11.92 -16.13 5.56
CA ARG A 194 -12.61 -16.89 4.49
C ARG A 194 -13.87 -16.18 3.99
N GLU A 195 -14.44 -15.29 4.78
CA GLU A 195 -15.65 -14.54 4.45
C GLU A 195 -15.37 -13.21 3.75
N MET A 196 -14.12 -12.75 3.83
CA MET A 196 -13.62 -11.50 3.23
C MET A 196 -12.99 -11.74 1.85
#